data_f2435396278cb80e948b51fa248c8e2c
#
_entry.id   f2435396278cb80e948b51fa248c8e2c
#
_cell.length_a   1.000
_cell.length_b   1.000
_cell.length_c   1.000
_cell.angle_alpha   90.00
_cell.angle_beta   90.00
_cell.angle_gamma   90.00
#
_symmetry.space_group_name_H-M   'P 1'
#
loop_
_entity.id
_entity.type
_entity.pdbx_description
1 polymer ?
#
loop_
_entity_poly.entity_id
_entity_poly.type
_entity_poly.pdbx_seq_one_letter_code
_entity_poly.pdbx_strand_id
1 'polypeptide(L)'
;NQLSQFMDQTNPLSEITHKRRLSALGPGGLSRERAGFEVRDVHYTHYGRLCTIETPEGPNIGLISSLCVYAKVNKLGFIETPYRTVSEGKLDIHKQIVYLTAEEEDQKNIAQSNVEIDEKGSIKTKRVTSRYEGDFPILEPEKVHLMDVAPNQIASIAYNEKTSVDDV
;
A
#
# COMPACT_ATOMS: atom_id res chain seq x y z
N ASN A 1 -11.50 -13.03 25.00
CA ASN A 1 -10.86 -11.77 24.78
C ASN A 1 -10.77 -11.48 23.27
N GLN A 2 -11.37 -10.37 22.81
CA GLN A 2 -11.47 -10.04 21.38
C GLN A 2 -10.13 -9.65 20.75
N LEU A 3 -9.18 -9.18 21.54
CA LEU A 3 -7.85 -8.78 21.08
C LEU A 3 -6.90 -9.96 20.92
N SER A 4 -7.22 -11.09 21.51
CA SER A 4 -6.42 -12.32 21.45
C SER A 4 -7.20 -13.38 20.68
N GLN A 5 -6.59 -13.91 19.63
CA GLN A 5 -7.19 -14.91 18.77
C GLN A 5 -6.30 -16.16 18.67
N PHE A 6 -6.93 -17.31 18.45
CA PHE A 6 -6.21 -18.52 18.13
C PHE A 6 -5.53 -18.38 16.77
N MET A 7 -4.21 -18.53 16.72
CA MET A 7 -3.44 -18.33 15.50
C MET A 7 -3.69 -19.41 14.47
N ASP A 8 -3.91 -19.01 13.24
CA ASP A 8 -3.96 -19.92 12.09
C ASP A 8 -2.54 -20.43 11.80
N GLN A 9 -2.34 -21.75 11.91
CA GLN A 9 -1.04 -22.40 11.76
C GLN A 9 -1.04 -23.50 10.70
N THR A 10 -1.91 -23.47 9.73
CA THR A 10 -1.99 -24.47 8.66
C THR A 10 -0.68 -24.58 7.87
N ASN A 11 -0.03 -23.44 7.64
CA ASN A 11 1.28 -23.34 7.00
C ASN A 11 1.94 -22.00 7.42
N PRO A 12 3.24 -21.80 7.13
CA PRO A 12 3.93 -20.56 7.51
C PRO A 12 3.30 -19.29 6.92
N LEU A 13 2.77 -19.34 5.71
CA LEU A 13 2.12 -18.20 5.07
C LEU A 13 0.84 -17.78 5.81
N SER A 14 0.03 -18.75 6.27
CA SER A 14 -1.18 -18.45 7.04
C SER A 14 -0.88 -17.81 8.40
N GLU A 15 0.22 -18.18 9.03
CA GLU A 15 0.71 -17.55 10.27
C GLU A 15 1.08 -16.09 10.04
N ILE A 16 1.88 -15.80 9.02
CA ILE A 16 2.30 -14.44 8.66
C ILE A 16 1.11 -13.58 8.30
N THR A 17 0.20 -14.10 7.50
CA THR A 17 -1.02 -13.41 7.07
C THR A 17 -1.91 -13.08 8.26
N HIS A 18 -2.07 -14.00 9.20
CA HIS A 18 -2.85 -13.77 10.41
C HIS A 18 -2.26 -12.65 11.28
N LYS A 19 -0.93 -12.63 11.45
CA LYS A 19 -0.22 -11.60 12.22
C LYS A 19 -0.29 -10.20 11.58
N ARG A 20 -0.52 -10.11 10.28
CA ARG A 20 -0.61 -8.86 9.50
C ARG A 20 -2.04 -8.44 9.21
N ARG A 21 -3.02 -9.08 9.83
CA ARG A 21 -4.44 -8.80 9.63
C ARG A 21 -4.88 -7.59 10.44
N LEU A 22 -5.73 -6.77 9.84
CA LEU A 22 -6.33 -5.59 10.44
C LEU A 22 -7.85 -5.76 10.50
N SER A 23 -8.45 -5.27 11.57
CA SER A 23 -9.89 -5.30 11.76
C SER A 23 -10.43 -3.91 12.11
N ALA A 24 -11.49 -3.50 11.43
CA ALA A 24 -12.25 -2.30 11.80
C ALA A 24 -13.25 -2.55 12.94
N LEU A 25 -13.41 -3.80 13.33
CA LEU A 25 -14.35 -4.24 14.36
C LEU A 25 -13.69 -4.29 15.75
N GLY A 26 -14.51 -4.40 16.77
CA GLY A 26 -14.06 -4.60 18.14
C GLY A 26 -14.05 -3.33 19.01
N PRO A 27 -13.39 -3.38 20.19
CA PRO A 27 -13.35 -2.24 21.11
C PRO A 27 -12.67 -1.02 20.48
N GLY A 28 -13.34 0.12 20.47
CA GLY A 28 -12.88 1.35 19.82
C GLY A 28 -13.10 1.40 18.31
N GLY A 29 -13.65 0.35 17.72
CA GLY A 29 -13.95 0.25 16.29
C GLY A 29 -15.46 0.28 16.01
N LEU A 30 -15.80 -0.23 14.81
CA LEU A 30 -17.18 -0.30 14.33
C LEU A 30 -17.88 -1.59 14.75
N SER A 31 -19.20 -1.58 14.79
CA SER A 31 -20.02 -2.78 14.76
C SER A 31 -20.44 -3.10 13.32
N ARG A 32 -20.69 -4.38 13.03
CA ARG A 32 -21.14 -4.79 11.66
C ARG A 32 -22.38 -4.05 11.20
N GLU A 33 -23.31 -3.78 12.12
CA GLU A 33 -24.59 -3.13 11.86
C GLU A 33 -24.42 -1.66 11.47
N ARG A 34 -23.37 -1.00 12.00
CA ARG A 34 -23.06 0.41 11.72
C ARG A 34 -22.14 0.61 10.52
N ALA A 35 -21.61 -0.46 9.98
CA ALA A 35 -20.69 -0.42 8.86
C ALA A 35 -21.46 -0.33 7.54
N GLY A 36 -21.59 0.87 6.99
CA GLY A 36 -22.12 1.11 5.66
C GLY A 36 -21.11 0.85 4.54
N PHE A 37 -21.49 1.18 3.31
CA PHE A 37 -20.60 1.00 2.15
C PHE A 37 -19.33 1.85 2.23
N GLU A 38 -19.41 3.05 2.75
CA GLU A 38 -18.27 4.00 2.81
C GLU A 38 -17.06 3.43 3.56
N VAL A 39 -17.30 2.73 4.68
CA VAL A 39 -16.22 2.15 5.50
C VAL A 39 -15.68 0.84 4.94
N ARG A 40 -16.38 0.23 3.98
CA ARG A 40 -16.01 -1.02 3.31
C ARG A 40 -15.30 -0.77 1.99
N ASP A 41 -15.41 0.43 1.45
CA ASP A 41 -14.83 0.82 0.17
C ASP A 41 -13.31 1.04 0.27
N VAL A 42 -12.68 0.98 -0.88
CA VAL A 42 -11.27 1.32 -1.03
C VAL A 42 -11.13 2.83 -1.18
N HIS A 43 -10.34 3.42 -0.31
CA HIS A 43 -9.97 4.83 -0.39
C HIS A 43 -8.58 4.98 -1.02
N TYR A 44 -8.28 6.11 -1.66
CA TYR A 44 -6.97 6.30 -2.29
C TYR A 44 -5.80 6.21 -1.29
N THR A 45 -6.03 6.51 -0.02
CA THR A 45 -5.03 6.39 1.05
C THR A 45 -4.67 4.94 1.40
N HIS A 46 -5.44 3.97 0.91
CA HIS A 46 -5.12 2.54 1.06
C HIS A 46 -3.93 2.10 0.22
N TYR A 47 -3.58 2.87 -0.79
CA TYR A 47 -2.51 2.52 -1.72
C TYR A 47 -1.20 2.22 -0.99
N GLY A 48 -0.67 1.02 -1.20
CA GLY A 48 0.56 0.55 -0.56
C GLY A 48 0.44 0.24 0.95
N ARG A 49 -0.72 0.47 1.57
CA ARG A 49 -0.96 0.28 3.01
C ARG A 49 -1.88 -0.89 3.30
N LEU A 50 -3.08 -0.85 2.75
CA LEU A 50 -4.07 -1.92 2.88
C LEU A 50 -4.26 -2.63 1.54
N CYS A 51 -4.18 -3.96 1.53
CA CYS A 51 -4.47 -4.73 0.33
C CYS A 51 -5.92 -4.53 -0.08
N THR A 52 -6.14 -4.19 -1.35
CA THR A 52 -7.47 -3.95 -1.90
C THR A 52 -8.19 -5.23 -2.32
N ILE A 53 -7.50 -6.35 -2.29
CA ILE A 53 -7.96 -7.65 -2.83
C ILE A 53 -8.23 -8.65 -1.71
N GLU A 54 -7.32 -8.77 -0.74
CA GLU A 54 -7.45 -9.71 0.36
C GLU A 54 -8.42 -9.20 1.42
N THR A 55 -9.66 -9.65 1.33
CA THR A 55 -10.74 -9.40 2.29
C THR A 55 -11.69 -10.59 2.33
N PRO A 56 -12.35 -10.88 3.46
CA PRO A 56 -13.35 -11.94 3.51
C PRO A 56 -14.53 -11.70 2.58
N GLU A 57 -15.17 -12.76 2.15
CA GLU A 57 -16.51 -12.72 1.57
C GLU A 57 -17.58 -12.65 2.68
N GLY A 58 -18.72 -12.03 2.37
CA GLY A 58 -19.86 -11.96 3.29
C GLY A 58 -19.87 -10.74 4.20
N PRO A 59 -20.38 -10.86 5.46
CA PRO A 59 -20.68 -9.70 6.31
C PRO A 59 -19.46 -8.85 6.70
N ASN A 60 -18.27 -9.43 6.67
CA ASN A 60 -17.01 -8.77 7.06
C ASN A 60 -16.25 -8.18 5.88
N ILE A 61 -16.81 -8.20 4.68
CA ILE A 61 -16.14 -7.65 3.49
C ILE A 61 -15.74 -6.17 3.72
N GLY A 62 -14.50 -5.83 3.43
CA GLY A 62 -13.96 -4.50 3.63
C GLY A 62 -13.68 -4.11 5.09
N LEU A 63 -14.16 -4.86 6.08
CA LEU A 63 -13.92 -4.61 7.51
C LEU A 63 -12.69 -5.33 8.04
N ILE A 64 -12.35 -6.45 7.45
CA ILE A 64 -11.14 -7.21 7.74
C ILE A 64 -10.21 -7.06 6.52
N SER A 65 -9.01 -6.60 6.75
CA SER A 65 -8.03 -6.33 5.71
C SER A 65 -6.66 -6.87 6.10
N SER A 66 -5.74 -6.90 5.16
CA SER A 66 -4.35 -7.25 5.41
C SER A 66 -3.42 -6.11 5.01
N LEU A 67 -2.30 -5.96 5.70
CA LEU A 67 -1.25 -5.02 5.31
C LEU A 67 -0.66 -5.41 3.95
N CYS A 68 -0.37 -4.41 3.13
CA CYS A 68 0.45 -4.60 1.94
C CYS A 68 1.85 -5.11 2.29
N VAL A 69 2.52 -5.75 1.34
CA VAL A 69 3.79 -6.46 1.57
C VAL A 69 4.88 -5.61 2.21
N TYR A 70 4.99 -4.34 1.82
CA TYR A 70 6.01 -3.42 2.35
C TYR A 70 5.47 -2.42 3.38
N ALA A 71 4.18 -2.47 3.68
CA ALA A 71 3.58 -1.59 4.67
C ALA A 71 4.03 -1.94 6.09
N LYS A 72 4.17 -0.93 6.91
CA LYS A 72 4.43 -1.09 8.34
C LYS A 72 3.64 -0.07 9.17
N VAL A 73 3.47 -0.37 10.44
CA VAL A 73 2.80 0.52 11.40
C VAL A 73 3.87 1.28 12.17
N ASN A 74 3.76 2.61 12.24
CA ASN A 74 4.68 3.45 12.99
C ASN A 74 4.37 3.45 14.49
N LYS A 75 5.19 4.16 15.27
CA LYS A 75 5.02 4.23 16.72
C LYS A 75 3.72 4.91 17.19
N LEU A 76 3.12 5.72 16.34
CA LEU A 76 1.85 6.40 16.59
C LEU A 76 0.62 5.59 16.17
N GLY A 77 0.82 4.44 15.51
CA GLY A 77 -0.24 3.56 15.04
C GLY A 77 -0.71 3.83 13.61
N PHE A 78 -0.06 4.74 12.86
CA PHE A 78 -0.36 4.98 11.46
C PHE A 78 0.38 4.01 10.54
N ILE A 79 -0.26 3.65 9.42
CA ILE A 79 0.32 2.77 8.43
C ILE A 79 1.15 3.60 7.45
N GLU A 80 2.40 3.19 7.26
CA GLU A 80 3.34 3.79 6.34
C GLU A 80 3.63 2.87 5.16
N THR A 81 3.90 3.47 4.01
CA THR A 81 4.35 2.77 2.80
C THR A 81 5.64 3.36 2.26
N PRO A 82 6.52 2.55 1.64
CA PRO A 82 7.81 3.05 1.17
C PRO A 82 7.70 3.74 -0.19
N TYR A 83 8.53 4.76 -0.37
CA TYR A 83 8.72 5.48 -1.64
C TYR A 83 10.19 5.78 -1.88
N ARG A 84 10.55 5.95 -3.14
CA ARG A 84 11.82 6.53 -3.56
C ARG A 84 11.63 8.03 -3.78
N THR A 85 12.61 8.83 -3.43
CA THR A 85 12.58 10.29 -3.64
C THR A 85 13.06 10.65 -5.04
N VAL A 86 12.35 11.59 -5.66
CA VAL A 86 12.67 12.16 -6.97
C VAL A 86 12.86 13.66 -6.83
N SER A 87 13.92 14.21 -7.40
CA SER A 87 14.20 15.65 -7.45
C SER A 87 14.59 16.02 -8.88
N GLU A 88 13.95 17.07 -9.42
CA GLU A 88 14.26 17.63 -10.74
C GLU A 88 14.34 16.55 -11.87
N GLY A 89 13.38 15.62 -11.85
CA GLY A 89 13.32 14.52 -12.80
C GLY A 89 14.39 13.43 -12.62
N LYS A 90 15.09 13.45 -11.49
CA LYS A 90 16.09 12.45 -11.13
C LYS A 90 15.68 11.67 -9.89
N LEU A 91 15.72 10.34 -10.00
CA LEU A 91 15.65 9.44 -8.87
C LEU A 91 16.94 9.52 -8.07
N ASP A 92 16.84 9.72 -6.77
CA ASP A 92 18.01 9.70 -5.89
C ASP A 92 18.39 8.26 -5.56
N ILE A 93 19.34 7.71 -6.32
CA ILE A 93 19.81 6.32 -6.22
C ILE A 93 20.52 6.05 -4.87
N HIS A 94 21.06 7.10 -4.25
CA HIS A 94 21.85 6.99 -3.02
C HIS A 94 21.05 7.26 -1.75
N LYS A 95 19.86 7.86 -1.85
CA LYS A 95 18.99 8.06 -0.70
C LYS A 95 18.27 6.78 -0.31
N GLN A 96 18.13 6.61 0.98
CA GLN A 96 17.32 5.54 1.55
C GLN A 96 15.86 5.71 1.15
N ILE A 97 15.16 4.58 1.05
CA ILE A 97 13.72 4.52 0.90
C ILE A 97 13.07 5.27 2.09
N VAL A 98 12.12 6.15 1.79
CA VAL A 98 11.36 6.88 2.80
C VAL A 98 10.02 6.20 3.02
N TYR A 99 9.63 6.09 4.28
CA TYR A 99 8.30 5.57 4.67
C TYR A 99 7.42 6.75 5.04
N LEU A 100 6.27 6.86 4.39
CA LEU A 100 5.35 7.98 4.58
C LEU A 100 3.96 7.49 4.97
N THR A 101 3.33 8.22 5.89
CA THR A 101 1.90 8.09 6.18
C THR A 101 1.07 8.73 5.07
N ALA A 102 -0.24 8.47 5.06
CA ALA A 102 -1.14 9.06 4.06
C ALA A 102 -1.13 10.60 4.12
N GLU A 103 -1.04 11.18 5.31
CA GLU A 103 -0.98 12.64 5.51
C GLU A 103 0.30 13.24 4.93
N GLU A 104 1.44 12.61 5.16
CA GLU A 104 2.74 13.05 4.62
C GLU A 104 2.83 12.90 3.10
N GLU A 105 2.08 11.95 2.54
CA GLU A 105 1.98 11.68 1.10
C GLU A 105 1.09 12.69 0.38
N ASP A 106 0.12 13.28 1.08
CA ASP A 106 -0.78 14.28 0.50
C ASP A 106 0.00 15.43 -0.13
N GLN A 107 -0.53 15.96 -1.22
CA GLN A 107 0.07 17.04 -2.01
C GLN A 107 1.40 16.66 -2.70
N LYS A 108 1.73 15.39 -2.77
CA LYS A 108 2.90 14.91 -3.51
C LYS A 108 2.50 14.17 -4.79
N ASN A 109 3.23 14.45 -5.85
CA ASN A 109 3.08 13.73 -7.12
C ASN A 109 3.95 12.48 -7.08
N ILE A 110 3.33 11.31 -7.28
CA ILE A 110 3.96 10.00 -7.15
C ILE A 110 3.93 9.28 -8.47
N ALA A 111 5.11 9.00 -9.03
CA ALA A 111 5.24 8.22 -10.25
C ALA A 111 5.13 6.72 -9.97
N GLN A 112 4.73 5.95 -10.99
CA GLN A 112 4.72 4.50 -10.92
C GLN A 112 6.15 3.94 -11.01
N SER A 113 6.34 2.74 -10.45
CA SER A 113 7.67 2.08 -10.43
C SER A 113 8.17 1.65 -11.80
N ASN A 114 7.30 1.53 -12.79
CA ASN A 114 7.62 1.12 -14.16
C ASN A 114 8.11 2.25 -15.07
N VAL A 115 8.27 3.45 -14.56
CA VAL A 115 8.82 4.58 -15.30
C VAL A 115 10.27 4.29 -15.68
N GLU A 116 10.61 4.46 -16.97
CA GLU A 116 11.96 4.24 -17.47
C GLU A 116 12.94 5.30 -16.93
N ILE A 117 14.02 4.81 -16.33
CA ILE A 117 15.12 5.61 -15.83
C ILE A 117 16.42 5.20 -16.50
N ASP A 118 17.36 6.13 -16.62
CA ASP A 118 18.72 5.84 -17.11
C ASP A 118 19.61 5.34 -15.95
N GLU A 119 20.86 4.99 -16.28
CA GLU A 119 21.85 4.52 -15.32
C GLU A 119 22.20 5.57 -14.24
N LYS A 120 21.93 6.83 -14.51
CA LYS A 120 22.15 7.96 -13.58
C LYS A 120 20.91 8.32 -12.77
N GLY A 121 19.80 7.59 -12.96
CA GLY A 121 18.53 7.82 -12.27
C GLY A 121 17.63 8.86 -12.92
N SER A 122 17.98 9.42 -14.08
CA SER A 122 17.12 10.39 -14.76
C SER A 122 15.94 9.72 -15.45
N ILE A 123 14.76 10.32 -15.34
CA ILE A 123 13.56 9.85 -16.04
C ILE A 123 13.69 10.12 -17.52
N LYS A 124 13.58 9.08 -18.34
CA LYS A 124 13.77 9.16 -19.80
C LYS A 124 12.58 9.74 -20.55
N THR A 125 11.36 9.56 -20.03
CA THR A 125 10.14 9.99 -20.69
C THR A 125 9.88 11.47 -20.47
N LYS A 126 9.32 12.16 -21.47
CA LYS A 126 8.96 13.58 -21.36
C LYS A 126 7.72 13.80 -20.51
N ARG A 127 6.88 12.79 -20.37
CA ARG A 127 5.66 12.82 -19.57
C ARG A 127 5.52 11.55 -18.75
N VAL A 128 5.12 11.69 -17.49
CA VAL A 128 5.00 10.64 -16.51
C VAL A 128 3.57 10.57 -16.02
N THR A 129 2.97 9.38 -16.07
CA THR A 129 1.70 9.11 -15.40
C THR A 129 1.96 9.04 -13.91
N SER A 130 1.32 9.94 -13.17
CA SER A 130 1.50 10.11 -11.74
C SER A 130 0.20 9.90 -10.99
N ARG A 131 0.28 9.88 -9.67
CA ARG A 131 -0.84 9.81 -8.76
C ARG A 131 -0.80 11.04 -7.85
N TYR A 132 -1.94 11.70 -7.67
CA TYR A 132 -2.09 12.87 -6.81
C TYR A 132 -3.48 12.87 -6.17
N GLU A 133 -3.57 12.62 -4.86
CA GLU A 133 -4.82 12.65 -4.08
C GLU A 133 -6.00 11.91 -4.73
N GLY A 134 -5.75 10.73 -5.30
CA GLY A 134 -6.77 9.93 -6.00
C GLY A 134 -6.95 10.21 -7.48
N ASP A 135 -6.33 11.25 -8.01
CA ASP A 135 -6.29 11.55 -9.45
C ASP A 135 -5.01 11.00 -10.10
N PHE A 136 -5.04 10.91 -11.43
CA PHE A 136 -3.93 10.38 -12.22
C PHE A 136 -3.44 11.41 -13.26
N PRO A 137 -2.81 12.51 -12.82
CA PRO A 137 -2.30 13.50 -13.74
C PRO A 137 -1.10 12.99 -14.54
N ILE A 138 -0.96 13.48 -15.77
CA ILE A 138 0.24 13.27 -16.58
C ILE A 138 1.12 14.51 -16.44
N LEU A 139 2.30 14.33 -15.89
CA LEU A 139 3.19 15.42 -15.49
C LEU A 139 4.55 15.35 -16.18
N GLU A 140 5.23 16.48 -16.20
CA GLU A 140 6.65 16.55 -16.54
C GLU A 140 7.50 15.93 -15.41
N PRO A 141 8.64 15.29 -15.73
CA PRO A 141 9.48 14.63 -14.72
C PRO A 141 9.89 15.52 -13.54
N GLU A 142 10.09 16.81 -13.79
CA GLU A 142 10.51 17.79 -12.78
C GLU A 142 9.45 18.03 -11.69
N LYS A 143 8.19 17.72 -11.99
CA LYS A 143 7.07 17.86 -11.04
C LYS A 143 6.82 16.62 -10.18
N VAL A 144 7.53 15.54 -10.43
CA VAL A 144 7.41 14.30 -9.65
C VAL A 144 8.23 14.42 -8.36
N HIS A 145 7.62 14.09 -7.22
CA HIS A 145 8.26 14.15 -5.90
C HIS A 145 8.71 12.78 -5.41
N LEU A 146 7.93 11.76 -5.70
CA LEU A 146 8.13 10.40 -5.22
C LEU A 146 7.92 9.39 -6.35
N MET A 147 8.45 8.18 -6.16
CA MET A 147 8.24 7.04 -7.04
C MET A 147 7.95 5.80 -6.22
N ASP A 148 7.02 4.98 -6.69
CA ASP A 148 6.74 3.68 -6.07
C ASP A 148 7.99 2.79 -6.10
N VAL A 149 8.15 1.97 -5.06
CA VAL A 149 9.30 1.04 -4.96
C VAL A 149 9.15 -0.13 -5.91
N ALA A 150 7.97 -0.73 -5.98
CA ALA A 150 7.69 -1.88 -6.83
C ALA A 150 6.19 -1.96 -7.16
N PRO A 151 5.80 -2.61 -8.29
CA PRO A 151 4.39 -2.76 -8.65
C PRO A 151 3.59 -3.58 -7.63
N ASN A 152 4.22 -4.57 -6.99
CA ASN A 152 3.59 -5.46 -6.02
C ASN A 152 3.34 -4.84 -4.64
N GLN A 153 3.81 -3.61 -4.40
CA GLN A 153 3.62 -2.97 -3.09
C GLN A 153 2.17 -2.69 -2.72
N ILE A 154 1.24 -2.77 -3.67
CA ILE A 154 -0.20 -2.54 -3.47
C ILE A 154 -0.95 -3.77 -2.92
N ALA A 155 -0.33 -4.92 -2.87
CA ALA A 155 -0.95 -6.18 -2.50
C ALA A 155 -0.31 -6.79 -1.23
N SER A 156 -1.07 -7.68 -0.58
CA SER A 156 -0.61 -8.42 0.59
C SER A 156 0.44 -9.48 0.23
N ILE A 157 1.11 -10.02 1.24
CA ILE A 157 2.05 -11.13 1.07
C ILE A 157 1.37 -12.36 0.47
N ALA A 158 0.19 -12.72 0.94
CA ALA A 158 -0.53 -13.88 0.44
C ALA A 158 -0.93 -13.77 -1.03
N TYR A 159 -1.33 -12.57 -1.47
CA TYR A 159 -1.65 -12.32 -2.87
C TYR A 159 -0.40 -12.41 -3.76
N ASN A 160 0.71 -11.85 -3.33
CA ASN A 160 1.97 -11.91 -4.06
C ASN A 160 2.49 -13.35 -4.22
N GLU A 161 2.36 -14.17 -3.18
CA GLU A 161 2.73 -15.58 -3.24
C GLU A 161 1.84 -16.38 -4.22
N LYS A 162 0.55 -16.09 -4.25
CA LYS A 162 -0.37 -16.73 -5.21
C LYS A 162 -0.02 -16.40 -6.65
N THR A 163 0.33 -15.16 -6.95
CA THR A 163 0.71 -14.77 -8.32
C THR A 163 2.03 -15.39 -8.76
N SER A 164 2.96 -15.62 -7.85
CA SER A 164 4.23 -16.30 -8.16
C SER A 164 4.07 -17.81 -8.40
N VAL A 165 3.03 -18.42 -7.88
CA VAL A 165 2.73 -19.85 -8.09
C VAL A 165 2.00 -20.09 -9.42
N ASP A 166 1.16 -19.16 -9.84
CA ASP A 166 0.39 -19.28 -11.09
C ASP A 166 1.23 -18.94 -12.34
N ASP A 167 2.37 -18.26 -12.17
CA ASP A 167 3.32 -17.93 -13.23
C ASP A 167 4.38 -19.04 -13.48
N VAL A 168 4.29 -20.13 -12.74
CA VAL A 168 5.14 -21.32 -12.89
C VAL A 168 4.38 -22.45 -13.54
#